data_6cb1cae2e3788a9dd39cb0451660c49d
#
_entry.id   6cb1cae2e3788a9dd39cb0451660c49d
#
_cell.length_a   1.000
_cell.length_b   1.000
_cell.length_c   1.000
_cell.angle_alpha   90.00
_cell.angle_beta   90.00
_cell.angle_gamma   90.00
#
_symmetry.space_group_name_H-M   'P 1'
#
loop_
_entity.id
_entity.type
_entity.pdbx_description
1 polymer ?
#
loop_
_entity_poly.entity_id
_entity_poly.type
_entity_poly.pdbx_seq_one_letter_code
_entity_poly.pdbx_strand_id
1 'polypeptide(L)'
;RIIAVMRDWNRREAERNESYPPAPIQTINVTLWSDEKQDAYMAERISLHQLAEFADFNDEPLPPCTDIERWTRPTTYAAKKKTNKRALRVFDSMEDAETYLDSQGMADSKEHEVEVRPGVHVRCDQNWCRVSEFCDQSKETA
;
A
#
# COMPACT_ATOMS: atom_id res chain seq x y z
N ARG A 1 -16.12 9.50 -18.04
CA ARG A 1 -16.98 8.43 -17.46
C ARG A 1 -16.24 7.11 -17.53
N ILE A 2 -16.34 6.32 -16.47
CA ILE A 2 -15.85 4.94 -16.41
C ILE A 2 -17.05 4.02 -16.34
N ILE A 3 -17.05 2.96 -17.13
CA ILE A 3 -18.04 1.88 -17.04
C ILE A 3 -17.35 0.75 -16.26
N ALA A 4 -17.82 0.51 -15.03
CA ALA A 4 -17.33 -0.57 -14.19
C ALA A 4 -18.23 -1.80 -14.34
N VAL A 5 -17.64 -2.95 -14.67
CA VAL A 5 -18.31 -4.26 -14.72
C VAL A 5 -17.80 -5.10 -13.56
N MET A 6 -18.69 -5.44 -12.64
CA MET A 6 -18.34 -6.21 -11.45
C MET A 6 -18.57 -7.70 -11.71
N ARG A 7 -17.50 -8.48 -11.64
CA ARG A 7 -17.51 -9.94 -11.90
C ARG A 7 -18.34 -10.73 -10.87
N ASP A 8 -18.16 -10.36 -9.61
CA ASP A 8 -18.71 -11.10 -8.47
C ASP A 8 -19.92 -10.37 -7.86
N TRP A 9 -20.66 -9.62 -8.70
CA TRP A 9 -21.83 -8.91 -8.23
C TRP A 9 -22.91 -9.88 -7.73
N ASN A 10 -23.49 -9.58 -6.56
CA ASN A 10 -24.47 -10.41 -5.93
C ASN A 10 -25.78 -9.65 -5.71
N ARG A 11 -26.86 -10.13 -6.31
CA ARG A 11 -28.17 -9.48 -6.23
C ARG A 11 -28.72 -9.43 -4.78
N ARG A 12 -28.51 -10.50 -4.00
CA ARG A 12 -28.99 -10.53 -2.61
C ARG A 12 -28.26 -9.53 -1.72
N GLU A 13 -26.99 -9.29 -2.02
CA GLU A 13 -26.22 -8.27 -1.31
C GLU A 13 -26.69 -6.86 -1.69
N ALA A 14 -26.98 -6.63 -2.96
CA ALA A 14 -27.54 -5.35 -3.43
C ALA A 14 -28.93 -5.04 -2.82
N GLU A 15 -29.72 -6.06 -2.52
CA GLU A 15 -31.03 -5.89 -1.88
C GLU A 15 -30.94 -5.63 -0.36
N ARG A 16 -29.80 -5.95 0.27
CA ARG A 16 -29.61 -5.84 1.73
C ARG A 16 -28.74 -4.67 2.15
N ASN A 17 -27.87 -4.23 1.27
CA ASN A 17 -26.81 -3.26 1.58
C ASN A 17 -26.90 -2.09 0.60
N GLU A 18 -27.39 -0.96 1.06
CA GLU A 18 -27.51 0.27 0.26
C GLU A 18 -26.16 0.81 -0.24
N SER A 19 -25.05 0.47 0.44
CA SER A 19 -23.69 0.83 0.01
C SER A 19 -23.16 -0.08 -1.08
N TYR A 20 -23.82 -1.21 -1.35
CA TYR A 20 -23.43 -2.13 -2.42
C TYR A 20 -24.03 -1.69 -3.75
N PRO A 21 -23.30 -1.80 -4.87
CA PRO A 21 -23.80 -1.37 -6.16
C PRO A 21 -25.13 -2.02 -6.56
N PRO A 22 -26.13 -1.25 -6.98
CA PRO A 22 -27.48 -1.78 -7.27
C PRO A 22 -27.54 -2.64 -8.55
N ALA A 23 -26.53 -2.55 -9.41
CA ALA A 23 -26.45 -3.34 -10.65
C ALA A 23 -25.00 -3.77 -10.94
N PRO A 24 -24.79 -4.87 -11.69
CA PRO A 24 -23.47 -5.36 -12.04
C PRO A 24 -22.68 -4.44 -12.96
N ILE A 25 -23.36 -3.50 -13.61
CA ILE A 25 -22.73 -2.49 -14.47
C ILE A 25 -23.07 -1.12 -13.89
N GLN A 26 -22.02 -0.34 -13.61
CA GLN A 26 -22.13 1.00 -13.06
C GLN A 26 -21.41 2.01 -13.96
N THR A 27 -22.03 3.17 -14.13
CA THR A 27 -21.36 4.32 -14.75
C THR A 27 -20.88 5.25 -13.65
N ILE A 28 -19.56 5.42 -13.57
CA ILE A 28 -18.92 6.31 -12.61
C ILE A 28 -18.51 7.58 -13.32
N ASN A 29 -19.00 8.72 -12.83
CA ASN A 29 -18.55 10.01 -13.30
C ASN A 29 -17.23 10.36 -12.61
N VAL A 30 -16.16 10.50 -13.38
CA VAL A 30 -14.85 10.92 -12.87
C VAL A 30 -14.63 12.37 -13.29
N THR A 31 -14.33 13.20 -12.31
CA THR A 31 -13.93 14.59 -12.58
C THR A 31 -12.50 14.57 -13.14
N LEU A 32 -12.31 15.20 -14.28
CA LEU A 32 -10.96 15.40 -14.82
C LEU A 32 -10.19 16.37 -13.95
N TRP A 33 -8.89 16.24 -13.94
CA TRP A 33 -8.00 17.25 -13.35
C TRP A 33 -8.14 18.57 -14.09
N SER A 34 -7.90 19.70 -13.42
CA SER A 34 -7.76 20.96 -14.11
C SER A 34 -6.56 20.96 -15.05
N ASP A 35 -6.56 21.84 -16.04
CA ASP A 35 -5.48 21.91 -17.02
C ASP A 35 -4.14 22.19 -16.33
N GLU A 36 -4.11 23.08 -15.32
CA GLU A 36 -2.91 23.38 -14.54
C GLU A 36 -2.37 22.15 -13.82
N LYS A 37 -3.26 21.29 -13.28
CA LYS A 37 -2.84 20.07 -12.60
C LYS A 37 -2.34 19.02 -13.60
N GLN A 38 -2.94 18.94 -14.78
CA GLN A 38 -2.48 18.06 -15.85
C GLN A 38 -1.09 18.49 -16.36
N ASP A 39 -0.89 19.79 -16.60
CA ASP A 39 0.36 20.34 -17.07
C ASP A 39 1.48 20.15 -16.03
N ALA A 40 1.21 20.41 -14.74
CA ALA A 40 2.15 20.19 -13.67
C ALA A 40 2.56 18.71 -13.57
N TYR A 41 1.61 17.78 -13.64
CA TYR A 41 1.90 16.36 -13.64
C TYR A 41 2.75 15.93 -14.84
N MET A 42 2.41 16.40 -16.04
CA MET A 42 3.19 16.09 -17.25
C MET A 42 4.61 16.64 -17.17
N ALA A 43 4.76 17.89 -16.72
CA ALA A 43 6.09 18.51 -16.54
C ALA A 43 6.96 17.73 -15.53
N GLU A 44 6.38 17.33 -14.40
CA GLU A 44 7.06 16.50 -13.41
C GLU A 44 7.51 15.15 -14.00
N ARG A 45 6.64 14.46 -14.73
CA ARG A 45 6.98 13.17 -15.36
C ARG A 45 8.06 13.29 -16.40
N ILE A 46 8.01 14.33 -17.24
CA ILE A 46 9.05 14.60 -18.25
C ILE A 46 10.40 14.88 -17.56
N SER A 47 10.41 15.70 -16.51
CA SER A 47 11.63 16.00 -15.76
C SER A 47 12.24 14.75 -15.14
N LEU A 48 11.43 13.85 -14.57
CA LEU A 48 11.93 12.57 -14.02
C LEU A 48 12.54 11.67 -15.09
N HIS A 49 11.94 11.61 -16.29
CA HIS A 49 12.52 10.86 -17.41
C HIS A 49 13.86 11.45 -17.87
N GLN A 50 13.95 12.77 -17.99
CA GLN A 50 15.19 13.44 -18.37
C GLN A 50 16.30 13.23 -17.33
N LEU A 51 15.96 13.27 -16.04
CA LEU A 51 16.90 12.96 -14.96
C LEU A 51 17.38 11.50 -15.04
N ALA A 52 16.49 10.56 -15.33
CA ALA A 52 16.85 9.15 -15.46
C ALA A 52 17.76 8.92 -16.69
N GLU A 53 17.48 9.53 -17.83
CA GLU A 53 18.31 9.46 -19.02
C GLU A 53 19.71 10.07 -18.75
N PHE A 54 19.76 11.18 -18.03
CA PHE A 54 21.04 11.82 -17.67
C PHE A 54 21.86 10.94 -16.72
N ALA A 55 21.21 10.35 -15.71
CA ALA A 55 21.86 9.46 -14.75
C ALA A 55 22.40 8.20 -15.46
N ASP A 56 21.62 7.57 -16.32
CA ASP A 56 22.03 6.39 -17.11
C ASP A 56 23.22 6.72 -18.03
N PHE A 57 23.19 7.87 -18.70
CA PHE A 57 24.29 8.31 -19.56
C PHE A 57 25.61 8.54 -18.81
N ASN A 58 25.55 8.95 -17.54
CA ASN A 58 26.72 9.25 -16.71
C ASN A 58 27.13 8.11 -15.75
N ASP A 59 26.53 6.91 -15.87
CA ASP A 59 26.69 5.80 -14.92
C ASP A 59 26.38 6.21 -13.46
N GLU A 60 25.44 7.12 -13.27
CA GLU A 60 24.96 7.56 -11.96
C GLU A 60 23.73 6.74 -11.51
N PRO A 61 23.45 6.64 -10.20
CA PRO A 61 22.26 5.96 -9.71
C PRO A 61 20.98 6.59 -10.25
N LEU A 62 20.06 5.75 -10.71
CA LEU A 62 18.76 6.21 -11.20
C LEU A 62 17.95 6.88 -10.07
N PRO A 63 17.10 7.88 -10.39
CA PRO A 63 16.22 8.50 -9.42
C PRO A 63 15.38 7.45 -8.66
N PRO A 64 15.38 7.46 -7.32
CA PRO A 64 14.67 6.46 -6.54
C PRO A 64 13.15 6.59 -6.67
N CYS A 65 12.45 5.47 -6.67
CA CYS A 65 11.00 5.45 -6.55
C CYS A 65 10.55 5.91 -5.16
N THR A 66 9.46 6.65 -5.12
CA THR A 66 8.79 7.05 -3.88
C THR A 66 8.10 5.86 -3.20
N ASP A 67 7.73 6.00 -1.94
CA ASP A 67 6.96 5.00 -1.20
C ASP A 67 5.61 4.67 -1.86
N ILE A 68 4.96 5.68 -2.45
CA ILE A 68 3.70 5.50 -3.18
C ILE A 68 3.93 4.64 -4.42
N GLU A 69 5.00 4.88 -5.17
CA GLU A 69 5.33 4.11 -6.37
C GLU A 69 5.77 2.68 -6.05
N ARG A 70 6.37 2.46 -4.88
CA ARG A 70 6.77 1.15 -4.37
C ARG A 70 5.63 0.38 -3.70
N TRP A 71 4.46 1.00 -3.52
CA TRP A 71 3.33 0.49 -2.74
C TRP A 71 3.75 0.09 -1.32
N THR A 72 4.50 0.97 -0.69
CA THR A 72 5.04 0.73 0.64
C THR A 72 3.92 0.58 1.66
N ARG A 73 3.94 -0.53 2.37
CA ARG A 73 3.14 -0.75 3.56
C ARG A 73 4.01 -0.45 4.78
N PRO A 74 3.58 0.39 5.70
CA PRO A 74 4.37 0.72 6.89
C PRO A 74 4.53 -0.50 7.80
N THR A 75 5.52 -0.43 8.70
CA THR A 75 5.63 -1.35 9.82
C THR A 75 4.38 -1.28 10.68
N THR A 76 3.88 -2.43 11.11
CA THR A 76 2.75 -2.52 12.02
C THR A 76 3.09 -3.39 13.23
N TYR A 77 2.32 -3.22 14.30
CA TYR A 77 2.55 -3.86 15.60
C TYR A 77 1.32 -4.67 15.97
N ALA A 78 1.48 -5.97 16.03
CA ALA A 78 0.38 -6.89 16.27
C ALA A 78 0.38 -7.41 17.70
N ALA A 79 -0.59 -6.96 18.52
CA ALA A 79 -0.84 -7.55 19.80
C ALA A 79 -1.45 -8.94 19.61
N LYS A 80 -0.77 -9.99 20.10
CA LYS A 80 -1.21 -11.38 19.89
C LYS A 80 -0.89 -12.27 21.10
N LYS A 81 -1.55 -13.42 21.15
CA LYS A 81 -1.13 -14.55 21.98
C LYS A 81 -0.02 -15.30 21.25
N LYS A 82 1.10 -15.61 21.92
CA LYS A 82 2.29 -16.27 21.33
C LYS A 82 1.97 -17.55 20.56
N THR A 83 0.98 -18.30 21.04
CA THR A 83 0.54 -19.54 20.41
C THR A 83 -0.34 -19.34 19.17
N ASN A 84 -0.86 -18.14 18.95
CA ASN A 84 -1.81 -17.86 17.88
C ASN A 84 -1.12 -17.19 16.70
N LYS A 85 -1.46 -17.63 15.48
CA LYS A 85 -1.05 -16.94 14.23
C LYS A 85 -1.82 -15.63 14.02
N ARG A 86 -3.06 -15.56 14.52
CA ARG A 86 -3.92 -14.38 14.33
C ARG A 86 -3.71 -13.38 15.46
N ALA A 87 -3.49 -12.12 15.10
CA ALA A 87 -3.44 -11.02 16.05
C ALA A 87 -4.83 -10.77 16.69
N LEU A 88 -4.83 -10.32 17.93
CA LEU A 88 -6.00 -9.77 18.61
C LEU A 88 -6.35 -8.42 17.99
N ARG A 89 -5.32 -7.57 17.83
CA ARG A 89 -5.43 -6.26 17.19
C ARG A 89 -4.09 -5.85 16.58
N VAL A 90 -4.12 -4.99 15.56
CA VAL A 90 -2.94 -4.44 14.88
C VAL A 90 -2.95 -2.92 15.03
N PHE A 91 -1.79 -2.34 15.24
CA PHE A 91 -1.56 -0.92 15.51
C PHE A 91 -0.46 -0.38 14.60
N ASP A 92 -0.46 0.94 14.43
CA ASP A 92 0.56 1.65 13.66
C ASP A 92 1.77 2.06 14.50
N SER A 93 1.65 1.98 15.84
CA SER A 93 2.75 2.24 16.76
C SER A 93 2.93 1.12 17.79
N MET A 94 4.16 0.97 18.27
CA MET A 94 4.51 0.03 19.35
C MET A 94 3.80 0.42 20.65
N GLU A 95 3.80 1.71 20.97
CA GLU A 95 3.22 2.28 22.18
C GLU A 95 1.72 1.98 22.29
N ASP A 96 0.97 2.12 21.18
CA ASP A 96 -0.46 1.81 21.16
C ASP A 96 -0.72 0.30 21.37
N ALA A 97 0.14 -0.54 20.79
CA ALA A 97 0.04 -1.98 20.96
C ALA A 97 0.31 -2.42 22.40
N GLU A 98 1.32 -1.84 23.05
CA GLU A 98 1.64 -2.07 24.46
C GLU A 98 0.53 -1.55 25.38
N THR A 99 0.07 -0.31 25.16
CA THR A 99 -1.05 0.29 25.89
C THR A 99 -2.32 -0.56 25.79
N TYR A 100 -2.57 -1.13 24.61
CA TYR A 100 -3.69 -2.06 24.44
C TYR A 100 -3.53 -3.30 25.32
N LEU A 101 -2.35 -3.96 25.34
CA LEU A 101 -2.12 -5.13 26.19
C LEU A 101 -2.24 -4.78 27.67
N ASP A 102 -1.75 -3.61 28.10
CA ASP A 102 -1.91 -3.11 29.47
C ASP A 102 -3.39 -2.93 29.83
N SER A 103 -4.16 -2.28 28.97
CA SER A 103 -5.59 -2.02 29.19
C SER A 103 -6.43 -3.29 29.29
N GLN A 104 -5.96 -4.38 28.70
CA GLN A 104 -6.59 -5.70 28.77
C GLN A 104 -6.06 -6.56 29.93
N GLY A 105 -5.15 -6.03 30.76
CA GLY A 105 -4.49 -6.78 31.84
C GLY A 105 -3.58 -7.91 31.35
N MET A 106 -3.05 -7.76 30.12
CA MET A 106 -2.24 -8.78 29.44
C MET A 106 -0.75 -8.44 29.37
N ALA A 107 -0.33 -7.24 29.81
CA ALA A 107 1.05 -6.77 29.68
C ALA A 107 2.07 -7.69 30.38
N ASP A 108 1.78 -8.10 31.60
CA ASP A 108 2.65 -8.99 32.36
C ASP A 108 2.46 -10.49 32.03
N SER A 109 1.59 -10.77 31.07
CA SER A 109 1.28 -12.15 30.69
C SER A 109 2.39 -12.73 29.81
N LYS A 110 3.03 -13.81 30.30
CA LYS A 110 4.01 -14.55 29.48
C LYS A 110 3.44 -15.15 28.19
N GLU A 111 2.11 -15.14 28.06
CA GLU A 111 1.40 -15.71 26.92
C GLU A 111 1.16 -14.73 25.77
N HIS A 112 1.27 -13.41 26.03
CA HIS A 112 1.02 -12.36 25.05
C HIS A 112 2.32 -11.64 24.68
N GLU A 113 2.32 -11.06 23.50
CA GLU A 113 3.45 -10.29 22.97
C GLU A 113 2.98 -9.29 21.92
N VAL A 114 3.80 -8.28 21.66
CA VAL A 114 3.68 -7.45 20.46
C VAL A 114 4.64 -7.98 19.40
N GLU A 115 4.09 -8.45 18.29
CA GLU A 115 4.86 -8.88 17.13
C GLU A 115 5.06 -7.68 16.21
N VAL A 116 6.31 -7.33 15.94
CA VAL A 116 6.65 -6.33 14.93
C VAL A 116 6.52 -6.97 13.56
N ARG A 117 5.69 -6.37 12.71
CA ARG A 117 5.52 -6.75 11.31
C ARG A 117 6.20 -5.69 10.44
N PRO A 118 7.40 -5.97 9.93
CA PRO A 118 8.16 -5.01 9.14
C PRO A 118 7.36 -4.50 7.96
N GLY A 119 7.57 -3.24 7.62
CA GLY A 119 7.06 -2.66 6.39
C GLY A 119 7.61 -3.41 5.17
N VAL A 120 6.85 -3.41 4.10
CA VAL A 120 7.24 -4.07 2.85
C VAL A 120 6.96 -3.18 1.65
N HIS A 121 7.81 -3.26 0.66
CA HIS A 121 7.64 -2.57 -0.62
C HIS A 121 6.97 -3.52 -1.62
N VAL A 122 5.66 -3.68 -1.49
CA VAL A 122 4.88 -4.72 -2.16
C VAL A 122 5.17 -4.84 -3.65
N ARG A 123 5.34 -3.70 -4.34
CA ARG A 123 5.61 -3.70 -5.78
C ARG A 123 6.98 -4.28 -6.13
N CYS A 124 7.98 -4.06 -5.27
CA CYS A 124 9.33 -4.59 -5.45
C CYS A 124 9.40 -6.05 -4.98
N ASP A 125 9.01 -6.31 -3.73
CA ASP A 125 9.19 -7.60 -3.05
C ASP A 125 8.36 -8.74 -3.66
N GLN A 126 7.22 -8.42 -4.28
CA GLN A 126 6.34 -9.40 -4.92
C GLN A 126 6.49 -9.46 -6.44
N ASN A 127 7.56 -8.90 -6.96
CA ASN A 127 7.90 -8.93 -8.39
C ASN A 127 6.84 -8.33 -9.34
N TRP A 128 6.08 -7.34 -8.84
CA TRP A 128 5.13 -6.59 -9.67
C TRP A 128 5.81 -5.53 -10.55
N CYS A 129 7.05 -5.18 -10.22
CA CYS A 129 7.84 -4.24 -10.99
C CYS A 129 8.59 -5.00 -12.10
N ARG A 130 8.29 -4.68 -13.35
CA ARG A 130 8.90 -5.33 -14.51
C ARG A 130 10.37 -5.00 -14.71
N VAL A 131 10.87 -3.98 -14.02
CA VAL A 131 12.26 -3.51 -14.11
C VAL A 131 13.04 -3.76 -12.81
N SER A 132 12.51 -4.57 -11.88
CA SER A 132 13.14 -4.82 -10.58
C SER A 132 14.54 -5.44 -10.69
N GLU A 133 14.80 -6.25 -11.70
CA GLU A 133 16.11 -6.88 -11.93
C GLU A 133 17.21 -5.87 -12.31
N PHE A 134 16.82 -4.71 -12.86
CA PHE A 134 17.73 -3.62 -13.24
C PHE A 134 17.80 -2.49 -12.20
N CYS A 135 17.00 -2.57 -11.14
CA CYS A 135 16.80 -1.52 -10.16
C CYS A 135 17.64 -1.75 -8.91
N ASP A 136 18.61 -0.87 -8.62
CA ASP A 136 19.46 -0.99 -7.44
C ASP A 136 18.67 -0.83 -6.14
N GLN A 137 17.69 0.09 -6.11
CA GLN A 137 16.80 0.26 -4.97
C GLN A 137 16.00 -1.03 -4.63
N SER A 138 15.71 -1.88 -5.62
CA SER A 138 15.05 -3.17 -5.39
C SER A 138 16.00 -4.19 -4.76
N LYS A 139 17.30 -4.14 -5.10
CA LYS A 139 18.32 -5.05 -4.59
C LYS A 139 18.70 -4.77 -3.15
N GLU A 140 18.61 -3.51 -2.71
CA GLU A 140 18.92 -3.11 -1.32
C GLU A 140 17.88 -3.58 -0.30
N THR A 141 16.71 -3.97 -0.74
CA THR A 141 15.58 -4.39 0.11
C THR A 141 15.34 -5.90 0.11
N ALA A 142 16.11 -6.65 -0.65
CA ALA A 142 16.10 -8.11 -0.69
C ALA A 142 17.16 -8.68 0.27
#